data_a477697326dc261cd8677b75271d7ed3
#
_entry.id   a477697326dc261cd8677b75271d7ed3
#
_cell.length_a   1.000
_cell.length_b   1.000
_cell.length_c   1.000
_cell.angle_alpha   90.00
_cell.angle_beta   90.00
_cell.angle_gamma   90.00
#
_symmetry.space_group_name_H-M   'P 1'
#
loop_
_entity.id
_entity.type
_entity.pdbx_description
1 polymer ?
#
loop_
_entity_poly.entity_id
_entity_poly.type
_entity_poly.pdbx_seq_one_letter_code
_entity_poly.pdbx_strand_id
1 'polypeptide(L)'
;MTKYIFVTGGVVSGLGKGITAASLGRLLKARGLNVAAQKLDPYINVDPGTMSPYQHGEVYVTEDGAETDLDLGHYERFIDEDLNKFSNLTTGKVYWNVLNKERRGEYLGETVQVIPHITNEIKDFIYSVGQKTNADVVISEIGGTTGDIESQPFLEAIRQVGLEVGRENSLYIHVTLVPYLHGSEEHKTKPTQHSVKELQGMGIAPNIIVLRCDEPLEESIFRKISMFCNVKPDCVIQNMTLPVLYEAPIMLEKSKFSEIVCRELHIDAPQPDLTEWNAMLESIRNRSRKVTIGLVGKYVQLHDAYLSVAEALRHAGYVYGARVDIQWIDSENITMENVSEILGSCDGILVPGGFGNRGIEGKIAAAHYARTNNIPYLGICLGMQTAVIEFARNVCGLTDANSGEFDEGSLHKVIDFMPDQNAQINKGGTLRLGAYPCCIKPDTQMEACYGAAEISERHRHRYEFNNDYREILQQHGLVLSGVSPDGRIVETVEVPENDFYIGVQYHPEFKSRPNKAHPLFTGLIAAALNRAERN
;
A
#
# COMPACT_ATOMS: atom_id res chain seq x y z
N MET A 1 2.07 -18.08 -23.99
CA MET A 1 0.69 -18.02 -23.43
C MET A 1 0.81 -17.67 -21.96
N THR A 2 0.07 -16.68 -21.52
CA THR A 2 0.07 -16.24 -20.10
C THR A 2 -0.37 -17.38 -19.17
N LYS A 3 0.34 -17.56 -18.07
CA LYS A 3 0.00 -18.52 -17.00
C LYS A 3 -0.75 -17.81 -15.88
N TYR A 4 -1.74 -18.46 -15.29
CA TYR A 4 -2.60 -17.89 -14.25
C TYR A 4 -2.40 -18.62 -12.92
N ILE A 5 -2.06 -17.90 -11.88
CA ILE A 5 -1.89 -18.41 -10.52
C ILE A 5 -2.95 -17.77 -9.64
N PHE A 6 -3.76 -18.61 -8.99
CA PHE A 6 -4.81 -18.16 -8.07
C PHE A 6 -4.40 -18.47 -6.64
N VAL A 7 -4.34 -17.42 -5.80
CA VAL A 7 -4.01 -17.54 -4.38
C VAL A 7 -5.31 -17.39 -3.58
N THR A 8 -5.76 -18.48 -2.99
CA THR A 8 -6.94 -18.54 -2.13
C THR A 8 -6.51 -18.72 -0.67
N GLY A 9 -7.41 -18.46 0.27
CA GLY A 9 -7.12 -18.68 1.68
C GLY A 9 -8.32 -19.23 2.44
N GLY A 10 -8.02 -19.91 3.53
CA GLY A 10 -9.05 -20.47 4.38
C GLY A 10 -8.67 -20.45 5.85
N VAL A 11 -9.62 -20.84 6.71
CA VAL A 11 -9.56 -20.88 8.16
C VAL A 11 -9.85 -19.50 8.79
N VAL A 12 -9.01 -18.47 8.55
CA VAL A 12 -9.20 -17.10 9.07
C VAL A 12 -8.68 -16.07 8.06
N SER A 13 -9.10 -14.82 8.21
CA SER A 13 -8.53 -13.67 7.49
C SER A 13 -7.14 -13.33 8.03
N GLY A 14 -6.36 -12.53 7.30
CA GLY A 14 -5.04 -12.07 7.76
C GLY A 14 -3.93 -13.13 7.76
N LEU A 15 -4.11 -14.26 7.05
CA LEU A 15 -3.11 -15.33 6.96
C LEU A 15 -1.86 -14.98 6.13
N GLY A 16 -1.81 -13.79 5.53
CA GLY A 16 -0.70 -13.39 4.67
C GLY A 16 -0.78 -13.96 3.25
N LYS A 17 -1.99 -14.10 2.68
CA LYS A 17 -2.18 -14.39 1.25
C LYS A 17 -1.43 -13.39 0.38
N GLY A 18 -1.60 -12.08 0.67
CA GLY A 18 -0.95 -10.99 -0.05
C GLY A 18 0.57 -11.09 -0.03
N ILE A 19 1.15 -11.39 1.13
CA ILE A 19 2.60 -11.58 1.28
C ILE A 19 3.07 -12.84 0.55
N THR A 20 2.28 -13.91 0.55
CA THR A 20 2.61 -15.13 -0.21
C THR A 20 2.59 -14.84 -1.72
N ALA A 21 1.56 -14.14 -2.22
CA ALA A 21 1.44 -13.74 -3.61
C ALA A 21 2.56 -12.78 -4.02
N ALA A 22 2.85 -11.76 -3.22
CA ALA A 22 3.92 -10.79 -3.44
C ALA A 22 5.31 -11.45 -3.45
N SER A 23 5.56 -12.38 -2.51
CA SER A 23 6.81 -13.14 -2.43
C SER A 23 7.00 -14.02 -3.66
N LEU A 24 5.93 -14.71 -4.11
CA LEU A 24 5.97 -15.49 -5.34
C LEU A 24 6.25 -14.61 -6.55
N GLY A 25 5.58 -13.46 -6.63
CA GLY A 25 5.82 -12.47 -7.68
C GLY A 25 7.28 -12.03 -7.74
N ARG A 26 7.89 -11.72 -6.58
CA ARG A 26 9.32 -11.40 -6.49
C ARG A 26 10.21 -12.54 -6.99
N LEU A 27 9.93 -13.77 -6.57
CA LEU A 27 10.70 -14.95 -6.95
C LEU A 27 10.61 -15.24 -8.46
N LEU A 28 9.42 -15.13 -9.05
CA LEU A 28 9.23 -15.33 -10.49
C LEU A 28 9.89 -14.21 -11.31
N LYS A 29 9.81 -12.96 -10.84
CA LYS A 29 10.56 -11.84 -11.45
C LYS A 29 12.06 -12.07 -11.38
N ALA A 30 12.58 -12.59 -10.27
CA ALA A 30 14.00 -12.94 -10.11
C ALA A 30 14.45 -14.09 -11.04
N ARG A 31 13.52 -14.86 -11.59
CA ARG A 31 13.73 -15.85 -12.65
C ARG A 31 13.65 -15.25 -14.06
N GLY A 32 13.47 -13.94 -14.20
CA GLY A 32 13.38 -13.23 -15.47
C GLY A 32 12.00 -13.23 -16.12
N LEU A 33 10.95 -13.60 -15.39
CA LEU A 33 9.56 -13.60 -15.89
C LEU A 33 8.91 -12.22 -15.69
N ASN A 34 8.08 -11.83 -16.65
CA ASN A 34 7.20 -10.67 -16.51
C ASN A 34 5.95 -11.06 -15.70
N VAL A 35 5.79 -10.47 -14.52
CA VAL A 35 4.75 -10.84 -13.55
C VAL A 35 3.78 -9.71 -13.33
N ALA A 36 2.48 -9.98 -13.46
CA ALA A 36 1.42 -9.07 -13.04
C ALA A 36 0.70 -9.62 -11.80
N ALA A 37 0.29 -8.74 -10.90
CA ALA A 37 -0.47 -9.09 -9.70
C ALA A 37 -1.85 -8.44 -9.69
N GLN A 38 -2.84 -9.18 -9.19
CA GLN A 38 -4.21 -8.71 -9.02
C GLN A 38 -4.76 -9.08 -7.64
N LYS A 39 -5.59 -8.19 -7.10
CA LYS A 39 -6.42 -8.42 -5.92
C LYS A 39 -7.90 -8.44 -6.32
N LEU A 40 -8.61 -9.49 -5.94
CA LEU A 40 -10.05 -9.63 -6.15
C LEU A 40 -10.76 -9.61 -4.79
N ASP A 41 -11.42 -8.49 -4.48
CA ASP A 41 -12.01 -8.23 -3.17
C ASP A 41 -13.52 -8.49 -3.12
N PRO A 42 -14.02 -9.30 -2.18
CA PRO A 42 -15.42 -9.72 -2.17
C PRO A 42 -16.39 -8.68 -1.57
N TYR A 43 -15.94 -7.52 -1.11
CA TYR A 43 -16.83 -6.50 -0.58
C TYR A 43 -17.60 -5.73 -1.67
N ILE A 44 -18.77 -5.15 -1.27
CA ILE A 44 -19.72 -4.50 -2.20
C ILE A 44 -19.38 -3.02 -2.48
N ASN A 45 -18.40 -2.45 -1.82
CA ASN A 45 -17.93 -1.12 -2.17
C ASN A 45 -17.36 -1.13 -3.62
N VAL A 46 -17.64 -0.09 -4.39
CA VAL A 46 -17.11 0.03 -5.78
C VAL A 46 -15.59 0.13 -5.75
N ASP A 47 -15.06 0.87 -4.79
CA ASP A 47 -13.65 0.98 -4.44
C ASP A 47 -13.51 1.28 -2.94
N PRO A 48 -12.31 1.21 -2.35
CA PRO A 48 -12.09 1.50 -0.93
C PRO A 48 -12.03 3.01 -0.60
N GLY A 49 -12.14 3.90 -1.57
CA GLY A 49 -11.92 5.35 -1.40
C GLY A 49 -12.83 6.01 -0.37
N THR A 50 -14.03 5.46 -0.14
CA THR A 50 -14.98 5.94 0.88
C THR A 50 -14.97 5.14 2.18
N MET A 51 -14.14 4.11 2.28
CA MET A 51 -14.07 3.25 3.46
C MET A 51 -13.28 3.91 4.60
N SER A 52 -13.65 3.59 5.83
CA SER A 52 -12.90 4.07 7.00
C SER A 52 -11.54 3.37 7.11
N PRO A 53 -10.43 4.12 7.25
CA PRO A 53 -9.12 3.52 7.48
C PRO A 53 -9.04 2.63 8.74
N TYR A 54 -9.90 2.84 9.72
CA TYR A 54 -10.00 1.96 10.90
C TYR A 54 -10.57 0.57 10.61
N GLN A 55 -11.31 0.42 9.51
CA GLN A 55 -11.91 -0.87 9.15
C GLN A 55 -11.11 -1.60 8.06
N HIS A 56 -10.44 -0.84 7.20
CA HIS A 56 -9.86 -1.39 5.98
C HIS A 56 -8.35 -1.14 5.82
N GLY A 57 -7.74 -0.36 6.72
CA GLY A 57 -6.37 0.10 6.55
C GLY A 57 -6.27 1.27 5.56
N GLU A 58 -5.08 1.50 5.02
CA GLU A 58 -4.85 2.58 4.05
C GLU A 58 -5.54 2.30 2.71
N VAL A 59 -5.95 3.37 2.04
CA VAL A 59 -6.35 3.32 0.64
C VAL A 59 -5.11 3.54 -0.20
N TYR A 60 -4.70 2.51 -0.94
CA TYR A 60 -3.54 2.57 -1.82
C TYR A 60 -3.92 3.12 -3.20
N VAL A 61 -3.14 4.04 -3.75
CA VAL A 61 -3.41 4.65 -5.07
C VAL A 61 -2.38 4.19 -6.08
N THR A 62 -2.86 3.65 -7.20
CA THR A 62 -2.02 3.21 -8.32
C THR A 62 -1.51 4.38 -9.15
N GLU A 63 -0.56 4.12 -10.05
CA GLU A 63 0.01 5.13 -10.96
C GLU A 63 -1.06 5.81 -11.82
N ASP A 64 -2.05 5.07 -12.30
CA ASP A 64 -3.15 5.57 -13.12
C ASP A 64 -4.39 6.02 -12.33
N GLY A 65 -4.28 6.16 -11.00
CA GLY A 65 -5.27 6.80 -10.14
C GLY A 65 -6.40 5.90 -9.65
N ALA A 66 -6.26 4.59 -9.66
CA ALA A 66 -7.21 3.72 -9.00
C ALA A 66 -7.01 3.72 -7.47
N GLU A 67 -8.09 3.92 -6.72
CA GLU A 67 -8.14 3.68 -5.28
C GLU A 67 -8.32 2.19 -5.03
N THR A 68 -7.44 1.59 -4.24
CA THR A 68 -7.31 0.13 -4.13
C THR A 68 -7.01 -0.32 -2.70
N ASP A 69 -7.08 -1.63 -2.47
CA ASP A 69 -6.69 -2.28 -1.23
C ASP A 69 -5.19 -2.12 -0.92
N LEU A 70 -4.84 -2.13 0.36
CA LEU A 70 -3.45 -2.00 0.85
C LEU A 70 -2.51 -3.13 0.37
N ASP A 71 -3.05 -4.29 0.01
CA ASP A 71 -2.26 -5.42 -0.51
C ASP A 71 -1.53 -5.07 -1.81
N LEU A 72 -2.06 -4.12 -2.61
CA LEU A 72 -1.37 -3.65 -3.81
C LEU A 72 -0.03 -2.98 -3.47
N GLY A 73 0.04 -2.31 -2.33
CA GLY A 73 1.31 -1.79 -1.81
C GLY A 73 2.32 -2.90 -1.53
N HIS A 74 1.88 -4.04 -0.99
CA HIS A 74 2.76 -5.20 -0.83
C HIS A 74 3.25 -5.74 -2.18
N TYR A 75 2.36 -5.86 -3.17
CA TYR A 75 2.77 -6.34 -4.50
C TYR A 75 3.82 -5.42 -5.12
N GLU A 76 3.58 -4.10 -5.12
CA GLU A 76 4.54 -3.13 -5.67
C GLU A 76 5.88 -3.15 -4.92
N ARG A 77 5.87 -3.24 -3.58
CA ARG A 77 7.12 -3.28 -2.78
C ARG A 77 7.96 -4.53 -3.01
N PHE A 78 7.32 -5.69 -3.24
CA PHE A 78 8.02 -6.95 -3.46
C PHE A 78 8.39 -7.16 -4.92
N ILE A 79 7.45 -6.93 -5.84
CA ILE A 79 7.65 -7.19 -7.27
C ILE A 79 8.47 -6.09 -7.93
N ASP A 80 8.45 -4.85 -7.35
CA ASP A 80 9.10 -3.66 -7.90
C ASP A 80 8.58 -3.32 -9.30
N GLU A 81 7.26 -3.25 -9.42
CA GLU A 81 6.50 -2.83 -10.60
C GLU A 81 5.36 -1.94 -10.17
N ASP A 82 5.08 -0.87 -10.93
CA ASP A 82 3.92 -0.03 -10.69
C ASP A 82 2.64 -0.71 -11.20
N LEU A 83 1.66 -0.83 -10.31
CA LEU A 83 0.37 -1.43 -10.63
C LEU A 83 -0.61 -0.38 -11.19
N ASN A 84 -1.73 -0.87 -11.74
CA ASN A 84 -2.71 -0.06 -12.43
C ASN A 84 -4.14 -0.51 -12.09
N LYS A 85 -5.14 0.17 -12.66
CA LYS A 85 -6.57 -0.09 -12.44
C LYS A 85 -7.04 -1.52 -12.77
N PHE A 86 -6.25 -2.30 -13.51
CA PHE A 86 -6.52 -3.71 -13.78
C PHE A 86 -5.97 -4.64 -12.68
N SER A 87 -5.36 -4.08 -11.65
CA SER A 87 -4.78 -4.84 -10.54
C SER A 87 -5.72 -4.99 -9.34
N ASN A 88 -6.87 -4.29 -9.31
CA ASN A 88 -7.87 -4.46 -8.23
C ASN A 88 -9.31 -4.46 -8.75
N LEU A 89 -10.06 -5.48 -8.34
CA LEU A 89 -11.47 -5.65 -8.67
C LEU A 89 -12.27 -5.94 -7.41
N THR A 90 -13.36 -5.20 -7.19
CA THR A 90 -14.29 -5.44 -6.09
C THR A 90 -15.59 -6.05 -6.61
N THR A 91 -16.32 -6.75 -5.75
CA THR A 91 -17.68 -7.21 -6.06
C THR A 91 -18.57 -6.04 -6.50
N GLY A 92 -18.50 -4.91 -5.79
CA GLY A 92 -19.28 -3.72 -6.14
C GLY A 92 -19.01 -3.24 -7.56
N LYS A 93 -17.76 -3.18 -7.99
CA LYS A 93 -17.38 -2.78 -9.35
C LYS A 93 -17.89 -3.76 -10.40
N VAL A 94 -17.83 -5.07 -10.12
CA VAL A 94 -18.37 -6.11 -11.02
C VAL A 94 -19.87 -5.93 -11.20
N TYR A 95 -20.63 -5.85 -10.10
CA TYR A 95 -22.08 -5.67 -10.17
C TYR A 95 -22.47 -4.33 -10.82
N TRP A 96 -21.76 -3.26 -10.50
CA TRP A 96 -21.97 -1.95 -11.13
C TRP A 96 -21.83 -2.01 -12.65
N ASN A 97 -20.79 -2.67 -13.14
CA ASN A 97 -20.55 -2.83 -14.58
C ASN A 97 -21.65 -3.66 -15.24
N VAL A 98 -22.01 -4.82 -14.66
CA VAL A 98 -23.05 -5.71 -15.21
C VAL A 98 -24.41 -5.03 -15.22
N LEU A 99 -24.80 -4.35 -14.12
CA LEU A 99 -26.07 -3.63 -14.04
C LEU A 99 -26.13 -2.47 -15.07
N ASN A 100 -25.04 -1.73 -15.26
CA ASN A 100 -24.97 -0.70 -16.28
C ASN A 100 -25.09 -1.26 -17.70
N LYS A 101 -24.46 -2.40 -17.99
CA LYS A 101 -24.60 -3.11 -19.29
C LYS A 101 -26.05 -3.55 -19.50
N GLU A 102 -26.70 -4.10 -18.46
CA GLU A 102 -28.13 -4.47 -18.52
C GLU A 102 -29.01 -3.26 -18.83
N ARG A 103 -28.83 -2.14 -18.10
CA ARG A 103 -29.63 -0.92 -18.32
C ARG A 103 -29.43 -0.31 -19.72
N ARG A 104 -28.28 -0.51 -20.35
CA ARG A 104 -28.00 -0.11 -21.74
C ARG A 104 -28.51 -1.12 -22.79
N GLY A 105 -29.09 -2.25 -22.36
CA GLY A 105 -29.61 -3.30 -23.24
C GLY A 105 -28.56 -4.17 -23.92
N GLU A 106 -27.32 -4.19 -23.40
CA GLU A 106 -26.22 -4.95 -24.01
C GLU A 106 -26.42 -6.48 -23.97
N TYR A 107 -27.30 -6.96 -23.10
CA TYR A 107 -27.65 -8.40 -22.99
C TYR A 107 -28.85 -8.80 -23.85
N LEU A 108 -29.34 -7.91 -24.71
CA LEU A 108 -30.36 -8.20 -25.74
C LEU A 108 -31.64 -8.90 -25.24
N GLY A 109 -32.03 -8.65 -23.97
CA GLY A 109 -33.22 -9.23 -23.34
C GLY A 109 -32.99 -10.57 -22.64
N GLU A 110 -31.75 -11.04 -22.53
CA GLU A 110 -31.43 -12.23 -21.73
C GLU A 110 -31.67 -11.98 -20.25
N THR A 111 -31.98 -13.06 -19.50
CA THR A 111 -32.02 -13.01 -18.04
C THR A 111 -30.60 -12.95 -17.49
N VAL A 112 -30.24 -11.81 -16.87
CA VAL A 112 -28.89 -11.60 -16.29
C VAL A 112 -28.79 -12.35 -14.96
N GLN A 113 -27.78 -13.20 -14.82
CA GLN A 113 -27.56 -14.08 -13.67
C GLN A 113 -26.11 -14.02 -13.20
N VAL A 114 -25.83 -14.55 -12.00
CA VAL A 114 -24.45 -14.63 -11.49
C VAL A 114 -23.58 -15.45 -12.46
N ILE A 115 -24.07 -16.61 -12.89
CA ILE A 115 -23.47 -17.40 -13.96
C ILE A 115 -24.40 -17.28 -15.20
N PRO A 116 -23.93 -16.82 -16.36
CA PRO A 116 -22.52 -16.52 -16.69
C PRO A 116 -22.13 -15.05 -16.54
N HIS A 117 -23.04 -14.10 -16.28
CA HIS A 117 -22.79 -12.66 -16.52
C HIS A 117 -21.79 -12.06 -15.52
N ILE A 118 -21.96 -12.30 -14.21
CA ILE A 118 -21.01 -11.84 -13.16
C ILE A 118 -19.67 -12.59 -13.30
N THR A 119 -19.71 -13.90 -13.51
CA THR A 119 -18.48 -14.69 -13.67
C THR A 119 -17.70 -14.32 -14.92
N ASN A 120 -18.37 -13.98 -16.04
CA ASN A 120 -17.70 -13.50 -17.24
C ASN A 120 -17.02 -12.16 -17.01
N GLU A 121 -17.69 -11.20 -16.34
CA GLU A 121 -17.09 -9.90 -16.01
C GLU A 121 -15.81 -10.07 -15.15
N ILE A 122 -15.83 -11.00 -14.20
CA ILE A 122 -14.64 -11.31 -13.39
C ILE A 122 -13.53 -11.96 -14.23
N LYS A 123 -13.88 -12.92 -15.12
CA LYS A 123 -12.89 -13.57 -16.00
C LYS A 123 -12.26 -12.60 -16.98
N ASP A 124 -13.06 -11.72 -17.60
CA ASP A 124 -12.57 -10.68 -18.51
C ASP A 124 -11.56 -9.76 -17.80
N PHE A 125 -11.83 -9.42 -16.53
CA PHE A 125 -10.90 -8.65 -15.73
C PHE A 125 -9.60 -9.44 -15.46
N ILE A 126 -9.67 -10.71 -15.10
CA ILE A 126 -8.49 -11.57 -14.88
C ILE A 126 -7.63 -11.63 -16.13
N TYR A 127 -8.23 -11.80 -17.30
CA TYR A 127 -7.49 -11.84 -18.56
C TYR A 127 -6.90 -10.48 -18.96
N SER A 128 -7.59 -9.39 -18.63
CA SER A 128 -7.23 -8.05 -19.09
C SER A 128 -5.85 -7.59 -18.64
N VAL A 129 -5.43 -7.90 -17.40
CA VAL A 129 -4.11 -7.49 -16.91
C VAL A 129 -2.99 -8.18 -17.66
N GLY A 130 -3.11 -9.50 -17.90
CA GLY A 130 -2.10 -10.26 -18.65
C GLY A 130 -1.94 -9.72 -20.09
N GLN A 131 -3.05 -9.36 -20.74
CA GLN A 131 -3.05 -8.78 -22.08
C GLN A 131 -2.45 -7.36 -22.11
N LYS A 132 -2.78 -6.52 -21.12
CA LYS A 132 -2.31 -5.13 -21.05
C LYS A 132 -0.84 -4.98 -20.69
N THR A 133 -0.31 -5.90 -19.89
CA THR A 133 1.08 -5.86 -19.40
C THR A 133 2.01 -6.82 -20.14
N ASN A 134 1.51 -7.63 -21.08
CA ASN A 134 2.24 -8.73 -21.72
C ASN A 134 2.87 -9.68 -20.66
N ALA A 135 2.17 -9.93 -19.57
CA ALA A 135 2.68 -10.77 -18.50
C ALA A 135 2.83 -12.24 -18.92
N ASP A 136 3.96 -12.84 -18.54
CA ASP A 136 4.16 -14.29 -18.63
C ASP A 136 3.29 -15.01 -17.59
N VAL A 137 3.18 -14.39 -16.40
CA VAL A 137 2.43 -14.92 -15.26
C VAL A 137 1.55 -13.84 -14.65
N VAL A 138 0.27 -14.16 -14.44
CA VAL A 138 -0.69 -13.36 -13.68
C VAL A 138 -0.95 -14.05 -12.34
N ILE A 139 -0.70 -13.37 -11.24
CA ILE A 139 -1.01 -13.83 -9.88
C ILE A 139 -2.25 -13.09 -9.40
N SER A 140 -3.36 -13.80 -9.23
CA SER A 140 -4.62 -13.23 -8.72
C SER A 140 -4.89 -13.74 -7.30
N GLU A 141 -4.87 -12.85 -6.33
CA GLU A 141 -5.24 -13.16 -4.96
C GLU A 141 -6.74 -12.97 -4.76
N ILE A 142 -7.39 -14.00 -4.19
CA ILE A 142 -8.81 -13.95 -3.85
C ILE A 142 -8.96 -13.50 -2.42
N GLY A 143 -9.60 -12.34 -2.23
CA GLY A 143 -9.95 -11.79 -0.91
C GLY A 143 -10.97 -12.66 -0.17
N GLY A 144 -11.08 -12.45 1.13
CA GLY A 144 -11.96 -13.24 2.00
C GLY A 144 -11.40 -14.63 2.33
N THR A 145 -12.27 -15.45 2.89
CA THR A 145 -11.98 -16.81 3.35
C THR A 145 -12.79 -17.81 2.52
N THR A 146 -12.20 -18.94 2.14
CA THR A 146 -12.93 -20.01 1.46
C THR A 146 -14.10 -20.49 2.33
N GLY A 147 -15.31 -20.48 1.77
CA GLY A 147 -16.54 -20.72 2.49
C GLY A 147 -17.40 -19.47 2.70
N ASP A 148 -16.82 -18.28 2.60
CA ASP A 148 -17.57 -17.03 2.67
C ASP A 148 -18.48 -16.86 1.44
N ILE A 149 -19.73 -16.48 1.66
CA ILE A 149 -20.73 -16.30 0.59
C ILE A 149 -20.25 -15.24 -0.42
N GLU A 150 -19.64 -14.19 0.06
CA GLU A 150 -19.17 -13.05 -0.73
C GLU A 150 -18.09 -13.45 -1.74
N SER A 151 -17.27 -14.46 -1.41
CA SER A 151 -16.18 -14.93 -2.26
C SER A 151 -16.61 -15.92 -3.35
N GLN A 152 -17.81 -16.48 -3.26
CA GLN A 152 -18.27 -17.55 -4.17
C GLN A 152 -18.23 -17.16 -5.65
N PRO A 153 -18.67 -15.96 -6.11
CA PRO A 153 -18.58 -15.59 -7.52
C PRO A 153 -17.14 -15.56 -8.06
N PHE A 154 -16.19 -15.13 -7.23
CA PHE A 154 -14.77 -15.14 -7.59
C PHE A 154 -14.20 -16.55 -7.67
N LEU A 155 -14.52 -17.41 -6.69
CA LEU A 155 -14.10 -18.80 -6.70
C LEU A 155 -14.67 -19.56 -7.91
N GLU A 156 -15.94 -19.34 -8.26
CA GLU A 156 -16.54 -19.90 -9.47
C GLU A 156 -15.85 -19.37 -10.74
N ALA A 157 -15.55 -18.06 -10.81
CA ALA A 157 -14.88 -17.49 -11.96
C ALA A 157 -13.47 -18.09 -12.16
N ILE A 158 -12.65 -18.19 -11.12
CA ILE A 158 -11.31 -18.78 -11.25
C ILE A 158 -11.35 -20.28 -11.58
N ARG A 159 -12.37 -21.01 -11.10
CA ARG A 159 -12.61 -22.39 -11.50
C ARG A 159 -12.88 -22.48 -13.02
N GLN A 160 -13.70 -21.58 -13.54
CA GLN A 160 -13.98 -21.49 -14.99
C GLN A 160 -12.73 -21.11 -15.78
N VAL A 161 -11.93 -20.12 -15.31
CA VAL A 161 -10.64 -19.79 -15.96
C VAL A 161 -9.76 -21.01 -16.08
N GLY A 162 -9.60 -21.79 -15.00
CA GLY A 162 -8.80 -23.03 -15.04
C GLY A 162 -9.30 -24.06 -16.04
N LEU A 163 -10.63 -24.13 -16.26
CA LEU A 163 -11.22 -24.98 -17.29
C LEU A 163 -10.93 -24.48 -18.71
N GLU A 164 -11.02 -23.15 -18.91
CA GLU A 164 -10.85 -22.51 -20.22
C GLU A 164 -9.40 -22.50 -20.70
N VAL A 165 -8.45 -22.18 -19.81
CA VAL A 165 -7.02 -22.09 -20.17
C VAL A 165 -6.29 -23.44 -20.10
N GLY A 166 -6.87 -24.42 -19.40
CA GLY A 166 -6.29 -25.74 -19.17
C GLY A 166 -5.37 -25.79 -17.94
N ARG A 167 -5.19 -27.00 -17.41
CA ARG A 167 -4.42 -27.24 -16.18
C ARG A 167 -2.94 -26.89 -16.30
N GLU A 168 -2.40 -26.97 -17.49
CA GLU A 168 -1.01 -26.60 -17.79
C GLU A 168 -0.78 -25.07 -17.77
N ASN A 169 -1.86 -24.27 -17.76
CA ASN A 169 -1.81 -22.82 -17.77
C ASN A 169 -2.44 -22.18 -16.53
N SER A 170 -2.94 -23.02 -15.59
CA SER A 170 -3.56 -22.55 -14.35
C SER A 170 -3.04 -23.30 -13.13
N LEU A 171 -2.84 -22.59 -12.02
CA LEU A 171 -2.32 -23.15 -10.77
C LEU A 171 -3.05 -22.55 -9.57
N TYR A 172 -3.45 -23.38 -8.62
CA TYR A 172 -4.14 -22.99 -7.41
C TYR A 172 -3.25 -23.18 -6.19
N ILE A 173 -2.98 -22.08 -5.49
CA ILE A 173 -2.24 -22.05 -4.22
C ILE A 173 -3.25 -21.76 -3.12
N HIS A 174 -3.29 -22.61 -2.09
CA HIS A 174 -4.19 -22.43 -0.96
C HIS A 174 -3.41 -22.15 0.32
N VAL A 175 -3.58 -20.95 0.88
CA VAL A 175 -2.92 -20.53 2.14
C VAL A 175 -3.82 -20.89 3.30
N THR A 176 -3.30 -21.65 4.27
CA THR A 176 -4.05 -22.15 5.42
C THR A 176 -3.27 -21.97 6.71
N LEU A 177 -3.91 -22.25 7.85
CA LEU A 177 -3.32 -22.15 9.18
C LEU A 177 -3.07 -23.55 9.79
N VAL A 178 -1.89 -23.74 10.33
CA VAL A 178 -1.55 -24.84 11.23
C VAL A 178 -1.25 -24.27 12.60
N PRO A 179 -2.26 -24.12 13.47
CA PRO A 179 -2.06 -23.55 14.79
C PRO A 179 -1.29 -24.52 15.70
N TYR A 180 -0.44 -23.97 16.56
CA TYR A 180 0.16 -24.66 17.70
C TYR A 180 -0.72 -24.47 18.94
N LEU A 181 -1.14 -25.57 19.56
CA LEU A 181 -1.93 -25.53 20.78
C LEU A 181 -1.04 -25.73 21.99
N HIS A 182 -0.72 -24.68 22.71
CA HIS A 182 0.13 -24.72 23.90
C HIS A 182 -0.36 -25.69 24.98
N GLY A 183 -1.69 -25.88 25.12
CA GLY A 183 -2.26 -26.78 26.12
C GLY A 183 -2.05 -28.28 25.86
N SER A 184 -1.85 -28.68 24.60
CA SER A 184 -1.55 -30.06 24.19
C SER A 184 -0.17 -30.22 23.56
N GLU A 185 0.59 -29.11 23.49
CA GLU A 185 1.96 -29.04 22.94
C GLU A 185 2.07 -29.69 21.53
N GLU A 186 1.10 -29.40 20.67
CA GLU A 186 1.07 -29.98 19.33
C GLU A 186 0.49 -29.07 18.27
N HIS A 187 0.94 -29.25 17.03
CA HIS A 187 0.34 -28.62 15.84
C HIS A 187 -0.94 -29.34 15.41
N LYS A 188 -1.97 -28.56 15.04
CA LYS A 188 -3.25 -29.09 14.58
C LYS A 188 -3.44 -28.92 13.07
N THR A 189 -3.56 -30.02 12.35
CA THR A 189 -3.75 -30.05 10.88
C THR A 189 -5.22 -30.03 10.44
N LYS A 190 -6.16 -30.21 11.35
CA LYS A 190 -7.59 -30.26 11.03
C LYS A 190 -8.12 -28.97 10.38
N PRO A 191 -7.75 -27.75 10.82
CA PRO A 191 -8.20 -26.53 10.16
C PRO A 191 -7.83 -26.50 8.68
N THR A 192 -6.58 -26.85 8.34
CA THR A 192 -6.12 -26.97 6.94
C THR A 192 -6.93 -28.00 6.16
N GLN A 193 -7.14 -29.20 6.71
CA GLN A 193 -7.89 -30.26 6.03
C GLN A 193 -9.33 -29.84 5.73
N HIS A 194 -10.01 -29.16 6.66
CA HIS A 194 -11.37 -28.65 6.46
C HIS A 194 -11.41 -27.56 5.40
N SER A 195 -10.49 -26.62 5.43
CA SER A 195 -10.42 -25.53 4.47
C SER A 195 -10.16 -26.03 3.04
N VAL A 196 -9.26 -27.00 2.87
CA VAL A 196 -9.01 -27.64 1.56
C VAL A 196 -10.23 -28.41 1.08
N LYS A 197 -10.93 -29.14 1.98
CA LYS A 197 -12.16 -29.86 1.64
C LYS A 197 -13.27 -28.88 1.17
N GLU A 198 -13.40 -27.75 1.80
CA GLU A 198 -14.35 -26.71 1.39
C GLU A 198 -14.04 -26.21 -0.03
N LEU A 199 -12.79 -25.87 -0.31
CA LEU A 199 -12.34 -25.45 -1.65
C LEU A 199 -12.58 -26.56 -2.71
N GLN A 200 -12.29 -27.82 -2.37
CA GLN A 200 -12.56 -28.96 -3.25
C GLN A 200 -14.06 -29.17 -3.50
N GLY A 201 -14.92 -28.86 -2.50
CA GLY A 201 -16.37 -28.86 -2.64
C GLY A 201 -16.88 -27.89 -3.69
N MET A 202 -16.14 -26.81 -3.92
CA MET A 202 -16.41 -25.81 -4.98
C MET A 202 -15.79 -26.19 -6.34
N GLY A 203 -15.20 -27.38 -6.46
CA GLY A 203 -14.58 -27.88 -7.70
C GLY A 203 -13.15 -27.41 -7.96
N ILE A 204 -12.48 -26.83 -6.96
CA ILE A 204 -11.09 -26.37 -7.06
C ILE A 204 -10.21 -27.29 -6.22
N ALA A 205 -9.30 -28.02 -6.86
CA ALA A 205 -8.27 -28.80 -6.18
C ALA A 205 -6.97 -27.98 -6.14
N PRO A 206 -6.45 -27.63 -4.96
CA PRO A 206 -5.20 -26.87 -4.88
C PRO A 206 -4.02 -27.73 -5.39
N ASN A 207 -3.11 -27.08 -6.12
CA ASN A 207 -1.85 -27.70 -6.54
C ASN A 207 -0.80 -27.59 -5.43
N ILE A 208 -0.80 -26.46 -4.71
CA ILE A 208 0.15 -26.14 -3.65
C ILE A 208 -0.64 -25.69 -2.42
N ILE A 209 -0.20 -26.15 -1.24
CA ILE A 209 -0.73 -25.69 0.04
C ILE A 209 0.39 -24.97 0.79
N VAL A 210 0.13 -23.74 1.19
CA VAL A 210 1.04 -22.91 2.00
C VAL A 210 0.52 -22.90 3.43
N LEU A 211 1.33 -23.41 4.36
CA LEU A 211 0.98 -23.59 5.76
C LEU A 211 1.50 -22.42 6.59
N ARG A 212 0.61 -21.54 6.98
CA ARG A 212 0.92 -20.48 7.93
C ARG A 212 1.08 -21.07 9.32
N CYS A 213 2.18 -20.77 9.98
CA CYS A 213 2.48 -21.23 11.34
C CYS A 213 3.41 -20.24 12.04
N ASP A 214 3.43 -20.25 13.37
CA ASP A 214 4.33 -19.42 14.17
C ASP A 214 5.62 -20.16 14.54
N GLU A 215 5.58 -21.49 14.57
CA GLU A 215 6.70 -22.37 14.90
C GLU A 215 7.02 -23.33 13.76
N PRO A 216 8.26 -23.84 13.67
CA PRO A 216 8.64 -24.82 12.67
C PRO A 216 7.79 -26.08 12.73
N LEU A 217 7.35 -26.58 11.57
CA LEU A 217 6.55 -27.78 11.46
C LEU A 217 7.42 -29.02 11.32
N GLU A 218 7.00 -30.11 11.96
CA GLU A 218 7.62 -31.42 11.82
C GLU A 218 7.31 -32.05 10.44
N GLU A 219 8.20 -32.87 9.93
CA GLU A 219 8.05 -33.61 8.67
C GLU A 219 6.77 -34.47 8.60
N SER A 220 6.34 -34.97 9.75
CA SER A 220 5.09 -35.73 9.92
C SER A 220 3.84 -34.92 9.51
N ILE A 221 3.86 -33.58 9.75
CA ILE A 221 2.77 -32.67 9.40
C ILE A 221 2.63 -32.53 7.89
N PHE A 222 3.74 -32.33 7.18
CA PHE A 222 3.74 -32.21 5.71
C PHE A 222 3.19 -33.48 5.05
N ARG A 223 3.65 -34.65 5.46
CA ARG A 223 3.15 -35.94 4.94
C ARG A 223 1.65 -36.13 5.22
N LYS A 224 1.22 -35.77 6.42
CA LYS A 224 -0.19 -35.87 6.81
C LYS A 224 -1.07 -34.98 5.95
N ILE A 225 -0.69 -33.70 5.76
CA ILE A 225 -1.45 -32.75 4.93
C ILE A 225 -1.43 -33.19 3.47
N SER A 226 -0.29 -33.57 2.91
CA SER A 226 -0.17 -34.14 1.56
C SER A 226 -1.17 -35.27 1.33
N MET A 227 -1.21 -36.23 2.22
CA MET A 227 -2.10 -37.40 2.11
C MET A 227 -3.58 -37.00 2.23
N PHE A 228 -3.96 -36.19 3.24
CA PHE A 228 -5.36 -35.85 3.48
C PHE A 228 -5.93 -34.84 2.50
N CYS A 229 -5.08 -33.99 1.91
CA CYS A 229 -5.49 -32.95 0.97
C CYS A 229 -5.24 -33.35 -0.49
N ASN A 230 -4.70 -34.51 -0.74
CA ASN A 230 -4.40 -35.02 -2.10
C ASN A 230 -3.50 -34.10 -2.91
N VAL A 231 -2.39 -33.64 -2.29
CA VAL A 231 -1.38 -32.76 -2.88
C VAL A 231 -0.03 -33.46 -2.82
N LYS A 232 0.84 -33.27 -3.80
CA LYS A 232 2.20 -33.87 -3.79
C LYS A 232 2.96 -33.44 -2.51
N PRO A 233 3.78 -34.32 -1.91
CA PRO A 233 4.47 -34.00 -0.65
C PRO A 233 5.34 -32.72 -0.72
N ASP A 234 6.01 -32.50 -1.82
CA ASP A 234 6.85 -31.31 -2.08
C ASP A 234 6.03 -30.04 -2.39
N CYS A 235 4.74 -30.16 -2.67
CA CYS A 235 3.82 -29.05 -2.86
C CYS A 235 3.14 -28.57 -1.55
N VAL A 236 3.58 -29.04 -0.39
CA VAL A 236 3.17 -28.55 0.93
C VAL A 236 4.30 -27.71 1.50
N ILE A 237 4.09 -26.41 1.63
CA ILE A 237 5.13 -25.42 1.91
C ILE A 237 4.84 -24.69 3.21
N GLN A 238 5.85 -24.53 4.06
CA GLN A 238 5.75 -23.78 5.31
C GLN A 238 5.96 -22.28 5.07
N ASN A 239 5.14 -21.47 5.74
CA ASN A 239 5.25 -20.03 5.80
C ASN A 239 5.18 -19.54 7.25
N MET A 240 6.33 -19.30 7.87
CA MET A 240 6.43 -18.85 9.28
C MET A 240 6.25 -17.34 9.41
N THR A 241 5.89 -16.92 10.62
CA THR A 241 5.99 -15.52 11.04
C THR A 241 7.45 -15.07 11.07
N LEU A 242 7.76 -13.95 10.43
CA LEU A 242 9.11 -13.43 10.30
C LEU A 242 9.23 -12.06 10.95
N PRO A 243 10.36 -11.76 11.62
CA PRO A 243 10.60 -10.45 12.21
C PRO A 243 10.83 -9.36 11.14
N VAL A 244 11.29 -9.74 9.96
CA VAL A 244 11.47 -8.87 8.79
C VAL A 244 10.65 -9.43 7.64
N LEU A 245 9.63 -8.68 7.23
CA LEU A 245 8.68 -9.13 6.21
C LEU A 245 9.34 -9.50 4.88
N TYR A 246 10.39 -8.76 4.50
CA TYR A 246 11.14 -8.97 3.26
C TYR A 246 12.01 -10.24 3.23
N GLU A 247 12.08 -10.98 4.34
CA GLU A 247 12.69 -12.32 4.37
C GLU A 247 11.78 -13.41 3.80
N ALA A 248 10.47 -13.12 3.62
CA ALA A 248 9.49 -14.10 3.16
C ALA A 248 9.84 -14.77 1.82
N PRO A 249 10.29 -14.07 0.77
CA PRO A 249 10.72 -14.73 -0.47
C PRO A 249 11.85 -15.74 -0.25
N ILE A 250 12.85 -15.39 0.56
CA ILE A 250 13.99 -16.27 0.85
C ILE A 250 13.54 -17.50 1.64
N MET A 251 12.65 -17.31 2.63
CA MET A 251 12.12 -18.43 3.42
C MET A 251 11.32 -19.40 2.54
N LEU A 252 10.45 -18.89 1.69
CA LEU A 252 9.65 -19.73 0.78
C LEU A 252 10.53 -20.44 -0.26
N GLU A 253 11.56 -19.79 -0.78
CA GLU A 253 12.47 -20.39 -1.77
C GLU A 253 13.39 -21.47 -1.17
N LYS A 254 13.64 -21.49 0.15
CA LYS A 254 14.27 -22.64 0.83
C LYS A 254 13.49 -23.93 0.62
N SER A 255 12.17 -23.82 0.46
CA SER A 255 11.29 -24.94 0.08
C SER A 255 11.12 -25.07 -1.44
N LYS A 256 11.94 -24.40 -2.24
CA LYS A 256 11.90 -24.39 -3.72
C LYS A 256 10.55 -23.92 -4.29
N PHE A 257 9.92 -22.94 -3.65
CA PHE A 257 8.56 -22.54 -3.99
C PHE A 257 8.40 -22.14 -5.45
N SER A 258 9.29 -21.28 -5.96
CA SER A 258 9.22 -20.85 -7.36
C SER A 258 9.59 -21.97 -8.35
N GLU A 259 10.50 -22.88 -7.98
CA GLU A 259 10.84 -24.06 -8.80
C GLU A 259 9.62 -25.00 -8.94
N ILE A 260 8.88 -25.22 -7.83
CA ILE A 260 7.67 -26.03 -7.83
C ILE A 260 6.59 -25.39 -8.71
N VAL A 261 6.38 -24.07 -8.58
CA VAL A 261 5.42 -23.33 -9.41
C VAL A 261 5.78 -23.43 -10.91
N CYS A 262 7.05 -23.22 -11.27
CA CYS A 262 7.52 -23.35 -12.65
C CYS A 262 7.31 -24.78 -13.19
N ARG A 263 7.60 -25.79 -12.38
CA ARG A 263 7.37 -27.20 -12.74
C ARG A 263 5.88 -27.50 -13.00
N GLU A 264 5.01 -27.11 -12.09
CA GLU A 264 3.56 -27.39 -12.22
C GLU A 264 2.92 -26.64 -13.40
N LEU A 265 3.47 -25.48 -13.79
CA LEU A 265 3.01 -24.68 -14.93
C LEU A 265 3.82 -24.93 -16.22
N HIS A 266 4.77 -25.87 -16.20
CA HIS A 266 5.68 -26.14 -17.34
C HIS A 266 6.37 -24.88 -17.87
N ILE A 267 6.87 -24.03 -16.95
CA ILE A 267 7.66 -22.84 -17.27
C ILE A 267 9.13 -23.22 -17.23
N ASP A 268 9.82 -22.99 -18.33
CA ASP A 268 11.29 -23.11 -18.39
C ASP A 268 11.90 -21.75 -18.06
N ALA A 269 12.47 -21.62 -16.87
CA ALA A 269 13.06 -20.40 -16.36
C ALA A 269 14.30 -20.72 -15.51
N PRO A 270 15.33 -19.85 -15.51
CA PRO A 270 16.54 -20.03 -14.69
C PRO A 270 16.21 -20.03 -13.19
N GLN A 271 17.19 -20.38 -12.36
CA GLN A 271 17.08 -20.18 -10.90
C GLN A 271 16.96 -18.68 -10.58
N PRO A 272 16.25 -18.31 -9.50
CA PRO A 272 16.02 -16.91 -9.18
C PRO A 272 17.33 -16.23 -8.76
N ASP A 273 17.65 -15.10 -9.38
CA ASP A 273 18.73 -14.24 -8.92
C ASP A 273 18.23 -13.36 -7.76
N LEU A 274 18.66 -13.70 -6.56
CA LEU A 274 18.32 -13.02 -5.32
C LEU A 274 19.49 -12.24 -4.72
N THR A 275 20.54 -11.97 -5.50
CA THR A 275 21.76 -11.34 -5.02
C THR A 275 21.49 -9.96 -4.40
N GLU A 276 20.80 -9.08 -5.12
CA GLU A 276 20.45 -7.74 -4.62
C GLU A 276 19.50 -7.81 -3.43
N TRP A 277 18.52 -8.72 -3.47
CA TRP A 277 17.58 -8.91 -2.38
C TRP A 277 18.26 -9.38 -1.09
N ASN A 278 19.21 -10.31 -1.20
CA ASN A 278 20.01 -10.77 -0.06
C ASN A 278 20.91 -9.66 0.50
N ALA A 279 21.54 -8.85 -0.36
CA ALA A 279 22.36 -7.71 0.07
C ALA A 279 21.52 -6.68 0.86
N MET A 280 20.29 -6.39 0.40
CA MET A 280 19.33 -5.57 1.14
C MET A 280 18.99 -6.18 2.50
N LEU A 281 18.71 -7.48 2.59
CA LEU A 281 18.40 -8.16 3.84
C LEU A 281 19.58 -8.14 4.82
N GLU A 282 20.81 -8.27 4.34
CA GLU A 282 22.01 -8.12 5.16
C GLU A 282 22.13 -6.70 5.74
N SER A 283 21.87 -5.67 4.93
CA SER A 283 21.81 -4.29 5.41
C SER A 283 20.75 -4.12 6.50
N ILE A 284 19.57 -4.73 6.34
CA ILE A 284 18.50 -4.69 7.34
C ILE A 284 18.93 -5.36 8.66
N ARG A 285 19.64 -6.50 8.60
CA ARG A 285 20.10 -7.23 9.79
C ARG A 285 21.22 -6.50 10.53
N ASN A 286 22.08 -5.80 9.82
CA ASN A 286 23.28 -5.15 10.36
C ASN A 286 23.06 -3.71 10.83
N ARG A 287 21.79 -3.28 11.01
CA ARG A 287 21.47 -1.93 11.49
C ARG A 287 22.02 -1.67 12.88
N SER A 288 22.86 -0.66 13.02
CA SER A 288 23.52 -0.30 14.28
C SER A 288 23.09 1.08 14.82
N ARG A 289 22.56 1.95 13.94
CA ARG A 289 22.06 3.28 14.31
C ARG A 289 20.58 3.20 14.70
N LYS A 290 20.12 4.20 15.44
CA LYS A 290 18.71 4.32 15.85
C LYS A 290 18.25 5.74 15.65
N VAL A 291 17.00 5.91 15.20
CA VAL A 291 16.35 7.22 15.05
C VAL A 291 14.86 7.09 15.41
N THR A 292 14.33 8.10 16.08
CA THR A 292 12.93 8.14 16.53
C THR A 292 12.14 9.16 15.72
N ILE A 293 11.10 8.71 15.02
CA ILE A 293 10.22 9.58 14.23
C ILE A 293 8.83 9.63 14.87
N GLY A 294 8.38 10.83 15.21
CA GLY A 294 7.01 11.09 15.63
C GLY A 294 6.07 11.12 14.44
N LEU A 295 5.21 10.10 14.28
CA LEU A 295 4.16 10.06 13.28
C LEU A 295 2.88 10.63 13.89
N VAL A 296 2.55 11.88 13.54
CA VAL A 296 1.41 12.62 14.10
C VAL A 296 0.20 12.46 13.21
N GLY A 297 -0.65 11.48 13.49
CA GLY A 297 -1.77 11.05 12.65
C GLY A 297 -3.12 11.03 13.35
N LYS A 298 -4.19 10.83 12.57
CA LYS A 298 -5.58 10.66 13.05
C LYS A 298 -5.95 9.21 13.32
N TYR A 299 -5.28 8.26 12.65
CA TYR A 299 -5.66 6.84 12.60
C TYR A 299 -4.60 5.94 13.22
N VAL A 300 -3.89 6.44 14.22
CA VAL A 300 -2.72 5.79 14.82
C VAL A 300 -3.06 4.53 15.65
N GLN A 301 -4.32 4.32 15.99
CA GLN A 301 -4.76 3.10 16.71
C GLN A 301 -4.73 1.86 15.80
N LEU A 302 -4.85 2.02 14.48
CA LEU A 302 -4.68 0.97 13.49
C LEU A 302 -3.47 1.32 12.61
N HIS A 303 -2.35 0.64 12.82
CA HIS A 303 -1.10 0.93 12.10
C HIS A 303 -1.21 0.73 10.59
N ASP A 304 -2.09 -0.19 10.14
CA ASP A 304 -2.35 -0.44 8.73
C ASP A 304 -2.95 0.78 7.99
N ALA A 305 -3.52 1.75 8.73
CA ALA A 305 -3.98 3.00 8.15
C ALA A 305 -2.85 3.89 7.59
N TYR A 306 -1.62 3.64 8.01
CA TYR A 306 -0.41 4.33 7.55
C TYR A 306 0.71 3.35 7.17
N LEU A 307 0.34 2.18 6.65
CA LEU A 307 1.28 1.10 6.34
C LEU A 307 2.38 1.56 5.38
N SER A 308 2.03 2.20 4.27
CA SER A 308 3.00 2.68 3.28
C SER A 308 3.92 3.76 3.84
N VAL A 309 3.41 4.66 4.71
CA VAL A 309 4.24 5.65 5.40
C VAL A 309 5.25 4.98 6.33
N ALA A 310 4.81 4.01 7.13
CA ALA A 310 5.67 3.26 8.05
C ALA A 310 6.74 2.46 7.29
N GLU A 311 6.35 1.80 6.18
CA GLU A 311 7.30 1.09 5.33
C GLU A 311 8.30 2.05 4.66
N ALA A 312 7.86 3.20 4.15
CA ALA A 312 8.76 4.18 3.55
C ALA A 312 9.79 4.74 4.54
N LEU A 313 9.39 4.97 5.80
CA LEU A 313 10.32 5.33 6.88
C LEU A 313 11.35 4.21 7.14
N ARG A 314 10.91 2.94 7.18
CA ARG A 314 11.79 1.79 7.35
C ARG A 314 12.75 1.63 6.18
N HIS A 315 12.27 1.79 4.93
CA HIS A 315 13.11 1.73 3.72
C HIS A 315 14.22 2.78 3.77
N ALA A 316 13.90 4.01 4.17
CA ALA A 316 14.90 5.06 4.36
C ALA A 316 15.92 4.70 5.47
N GLY A 317 15.44 4.09 6.55
CA GLY A 317 16.31 3.55 7.60
C GLY A 317 17.31 2.50 7.08
N TYR A 318 16.89 1.65 6.14
CA TYR A 318 17.77 0.63 5.53
C TYR A 318 18.96 1.25 4.80
N VAL A 319 18.72 2.36 4.09
CA VAL A 319 19.77 3.11 3.37
C VAL A 319 20.90 3.56 4.30
N TYR A 320 20.54 3.98 5.52
CA TYR A 320 21.51 4.50 6.50
C TYR A 320 21.94 3.49 7.56
N GLY A 321 21.60 2.21 7.41
CA GLY A 321 21.85 1.20 8.44
C GLY A 321 21.24 1.56 9.79
N ALA A 322 20.07 2.22 9.78
CA ALA A 322 19.37 2.69 10.95
C ALA A 322 18.07 1.93 11.20
N ARG A 323 17.79 1.66 12.48
CA ARG A 323 16.48 1.26 12.94
C ARG A 323 15.64 2.51 13.18
N VAL A 324 14.51 2.61 12.50
CA VAL A 324 13.54 3.69 12.70
C VAL A 324 12.49 3.22 13.72
N ASP A 325 12.48 3.86 14.87
CA ASP A 325 11.43 3.69 15.88
C ASP A 325 10.33 4.72 15.62
N ILE A 326 9.13 4.26 15.24
CA ILE A 326 7.99 5.12 14.96
C ILE A 326 7.17 5.30 16.23
N GLN A 327 7.09 6.54 16.74
CA GLN A 327 6.16 6.91 17.80
C GLN A 327 4.82 7.29 17.15
N TRP A 328 3.80 6.49 17.40
CA TRP A 328 2.44 6.68 16.90
C TRP A 328 1.70 7.66 17.80
N ILE A 329 1.49 8.88 17.33
CA ILE A 329 0.98 9.98 18.14
C ILE A 329 -0.36 10.44 17.58
N ASP A 330 -1.42 10.35 18.41
CA ASP A 330 -2.73 10.85 18.04
C ASP A 330 -2.74 12.37 18.06
N SER A 331 -3.02 12.96 16.90
CA SER A 331 -3.05 14.41 16.75
C SER A 331 -4.13 15.10 17.57
N GLU A 332 -5.19 14.39 18.01
CA GLU A 332 -6.22 14.95 18.90
C GLU A 332 -5.70 15.26 20.30
N ASN A 333 -4.63 14.57 20.72
CA ASN A 333 -4.05 14.74 22.05
C ASN A 333 -2.97 15.84 22.11
N ILE A 334 -2.64 16.48 20.98
CA ILE A 334 -1.61 17.52 20.92
C ILE A 334 -2.25 18.90 20.99
N THR A 335 -1.68 19.75 21.88
CA THR A 335 -1.99 21.17 22.01
C THR A 335 -0.70 21.99 21.97
N MET A 336 -0.79 23.31 21.82
CA MET A 336 0.38 24.21 21.88
C MET A 336 1.11 24.14 23.23
N GLU A 337 0.40 23.82 24.32
CA GLU A 337 0.97 23.74 25.66
C GLU A 337 1.74 22.43 25.90
N ASN A 338 1.29 21.29 25.34
CA ASN A 338 1.86 19.96 25.63
C ASN A 338 2.74 19.41 24.50
N VAL A 339 2.79 20.06 23.35
CA VAL A 339 3.52 19.56 22.17
C VAL A 339 5.00 19.31 22.44
N SER A 340 5.65 20.12 23.25
CA SER A 340 7.07 19.94 23.63
C SER A 340 7.30 18.68 24.50
N GLU A 341 6.35 18.32 25.35
CA GLU A 341 6.41 17.10 26.16
C GLU A 341 6.24 15.86 25.28
N ILE A 342 5.29 15.92 24.34
CA ILE A 342 4.93 14.77 23.49
C ILE A 342 6.00 14.53 22.40
N LEU A 343 6.48 15.59 21.74
CA LEU A 343 7.37 15.48 20.59
C LEU A 343 8.85 15.75 20.89
N GLY A 344 9.17 16.16 22.13
CA GLY A 344 10.54 16.57 22.50
C GLY A 344 11.60 15.47 22.38
N SER A 345 11.19 14.20 22.47
CA SER A 345 12.07 13.04 22.31
C SER A 345 12.21 12.54 20.85
N CYS A 346 11.50 13.16 19.89
CA CYS A 346 11.57 12.77 18.50
C CYS A 346 12.76 13.45 17.80
N ASP A 347 13.48 12.68 16.99
CA ASP A 347 14.56 13.17 16.15
C ASP A 347 14.04 13.80 14.85
N GLY A 348 12.84 13.41 14.43
CA GLY A 348 12.10 13.96 13.30
C GLY A 348 10.60 13.80 13.48
N ILE A 349 9.81 14.59 12.75
CA ILE A 349 8.35 14.60 12.80
C ILE A 349 7.80 14.38 11.40
N LEU A 350 6.84 13.45 11.26
CA LEU A 350 6.09 13.23 10.04
C LEU A 350 4.60 13.42 10.32
N VAL A 351 3.96 14.28 9.52
CA VAL A 351 2.50 14.49 9.54
C VAL A 351 1.90 13.92 8.26
N PRO A 352 1.20 12.77 8.33
CA PRO A 352 0.65 12.10 7.16
C PRO A 352 -0.66 12.73 6.68
N GLY A 353 -1.12 12.27 5.52
CA GLY A 353 -2.42 12.57 4.94
C GLY A 353 -3.61 12.21 5.84
N GLY A 354 -4.80 12.61 5.41
CA GLY A 354 -6.07 12.34 6.06
C GLY A 354 -7.16 13.30 5.59
N PHE A 355 -8.41 13.00 5.92
CA PHE A 355 -9.58 13.82 5.57
C PHE A 355 -10.36 14.27 6.80
N GLY A 356 -11.11 15.38 6.67
CA GLY A 356 -11.96 15.93 7.71
C GLY A 356 -11.21 16.67 8.83
N ASN A 357 -11.95 17.31 9.71
CA ASN A 357 -11.47 18.31 10.67
C ASN A 357 -10.88 17.76 11.99
N ARG A 358 -10.98 16.45 12.25
CA ARG A 358 -10.51 15.84 13.49
C ARG A 358 -8.98 15.94 13.62
N GLY A 359 -8.47 16.42 14.77
CA GLY A 359 -7.05 16.49 15.10
C GLY A 359 -6.22 17.49 14.28
N ILE A 360 -6.86 18.44 13.58
CA ILE A 360 -6.15 19.43 12.73
C ILE A 360 -5.28 20.37 13.55
N GLU A 361 -5.79 20.93 14.65
CA GLU A 361 -5.02 21.86 15.49
C GLU A 361 -3.78 21.19 16.10
N GLY A 362 -3.86 19.91 16.45
CA GLY A 362 -2.69 19.15 16.90
C GLY A 362 -1.63 18.94 15.81
N LYS A 363 -2.05 18.76 14.54
CA LYS A 363 -1.12 18.72 13.39
C LYS A 363 -0.46 20.08 13.15
N ILE A 364 -1.23 21.17 13.28
CA ILE A 364 -0.71 22.54 13.18
C ILE A 364 0.29 22.82 14.32
N ALA A 365 -0.02 22.41 15.56
CA ALA A 365 0.90 22.52 16.69
C ALA A 365 2.19 21.72 16.49
N ALA A 366 2.11 20.52 15.92
CA ALA A 366 3.28 19.71 15.59
C ALA A 366 4.15 20.36 14.51
N ALA A 367 3.54 20.93 13.46
CA ALA A 367 4.24 21.67 12.41
C ALA A 367 4.92 22.93 12.99
N HIS A 368 4.23 23.66 13.87
CA HIS A 368 4.79 24.82 14.58
C HIS A 368 6.00 24.43 15.44
N TYR A 369 5.87 23.38 16.22
CA TYR A 369 6.94 22.89 17.09
C TYR A 369 8.16 22.47 16.28
N ALA A 370 7.95 21.75 15.18
CA ALA A 370 9.02 21.35 14.27
C ALA A 370 9.76 22.56 13.68
N ARG A 371 9.03 23.54 13.14
CA ARG A 371 9.62 24.72 12.52
C ARG A 371 10.41 25.57 13.51
N THR A 372 9.84 25.87 14.68
CA THR A 372 10.45 26.76 15.68
C THR A 372 11.62 26.15 16.44
N ASN A 373 11.72 24.81 16.50
CA ASN A 373 12.80 24.09 17.18
C ASN A 373 13.78 23.41 16.23
N ASN A 374 13.72 23.73 14.93
CA ASN A 374 14.54 23.13 13.88
C ASN A 374 14.56 21.59 13.95
N ILE A 375 13.38 20.97 14.12
CA ILE A 375 13.21 19.51 14.07
C ILE A 375 12.88 19.12 12.63
N PRO A 376 13.57 18.15 12.04
CA PRO A 376 13.26 17.67 10.69
C PRO A 376 11.78 17.31 10.55
N TYR A 377 11.13 17.86 9.53
CA TYR A 377 9.69 17.76 9.30
C TYR A 377 9.36 17.34 7.87
N LEU A 378 8.49 16.35 7.74
CA LEU A 378 7.86 15.97 6.47
C LEU A 378 6.33 16.00 6.61
N GLY A 379 5.68 16.90 5.89
CA GLY A 379 4.22 16.98 5.79
C GLY A 379 3.71 16.39 4.48
N ILE A 380 2.88 15.34 4.56
CA ILE A 380 2.32 14.65 3.40
C ILE A 380 0.85 15.03 3.24
N CYS A 381 0.43 15.52 2.07
CA CYS A 381 -0.93 15.88 1.71
C CYS A 381 -1.54 16.84 2.75
N LEU A 382 -2.41 16.37 3.65
CA LEU A 382 -2.92 17.16 4.78
C LEU A 382 -1.79 17.71 5.66
N GLY A 383 -0.67 17.00 5.80
CA GLY A 383 0.49 17.47 6.55
C GLY A 383 1.15 18.71 5.93
N MET A 384 1.22 18.80 4.61
CA MET A 384 1.60 20.04 3.92
C MET A 384 0.59 21.15 4.18
N GLN A 385 -0.71 20.85 4.05
CA GLN A 385 -1.77 21.84 4.23
C GLN A 385 -1.74 22.45 5.64
N THR A 386 -1.55 21.61 6.68
CA THR A 386 -1.44 22.09 8.07
C THR A 386 -0.16 22.90 8.31
N ALA A 387 0.94 22.59 7.63
CA ALA A 387 2.16 23.39 7.68
C ALA A 387 1.98 24.78 7.02
N VAL A 388 1.24 24.86 5.90
CA VAL A 388 0.89 26.14 5.25
C VAL A 388 -0.02 26.97 6.15
N ILE A 389 -1.03 26.37 6.78
CA ILE A 389 -1.92 27.05 7.74
C ILE A 389 -1.10 27.57 8.93
N GLU A 390 -0.22 26.75 9.50
CA GLU A 390 0.68 27.14 10.58
C GLU A 390 1.51 28.38 10.20
N PHE A 391 2.17 28.32 9.05
CA PHE A 391 3.01 29.40 8.57
C PHE A 391 2.22 30.70 8.34
N ALA A 392 1.04 30.60 7.74
CA ALA A 392 0.14 31.72 7.53
C ALA A 392 -0.29 32.37 8.86
N ARG A 393 -0.65 31.57 9.87
CA ARG A 393 -1.07 32.07 11.18
C ARG A 393 0.07 32.70 11.97
N ASN A 394 1.20 32.02 12.07
CA ASN A 394 2.24 32.36 13.05
C ASN A 394 3.41 33.19 12.46
N VAL A 395 3.59 33.18 11.14
CA VAL A 395 4.64 33.95 10.47
C VAL A 395 4.05 35.12 9.70
N CYS A 396 2.97 34.95 8.94
CA CYS A 396 2.35 36.01 8.16
C CYS A 396 1.32 36.84 8.95
N GLY A 397 0.94 36.41 10.18
CA GLY A 397 -0.02 37.11 11.03
C GLY A 397 -1.49 36.97 10.60
N LEU A 398 -1.81 36.02 9.70
CA LEU A 398 -3.19 35.69 9.28
C LEU A 398 -3.84 34.74 10.29
N THR A 399 -4.20 35.27 11.46
CA THR A 399 -4.54 34.49 12.66
C THR A 399 -5.74 33.54 12.50
N ASP A 400 -6.63 33.81 11.54
CA ASP A 400 -7.78 32.96 11.19
C ASP A 400 -7.55 32.09 9.95
N ALA A 401 -6.31 32.03 9.43
CA ALA A 401 -5.99 31.23 8.25
C ALA A 401 -6.38 29.76 8.47
N ASN A 402 -7.08 29.18 7.49
CA ASN A 402 -7.58 27.81 7.58
C ASN A 402 -7.73 27.18 6.18
N SER A 403 -8.22 25.95 6.15
CA SER A 403 -8.70 25.29 4.95
C SER A 403 -10.21 25.45 4.80
N GLY A 404 -10.67 25.67 3.57
CA GLY A 404 -12.10 25.61 3.24
C GLY A 404 -12.76 24.26 3.54
N GLU A 405 -11.97 23.20 3.73
CA GLU A 405 -12.48 21.89 4.19
C GLU A 405 -12.91 21.92 5.67
N PHE A 406 -12.20 22.67 6.51
CA PHE A 406 -12.40 22.62 7.97
C PHE A 406 -13.24 23.77 8.49
N ASP A 407 -13.14 24.94 7.85
CA ASP A 407 -13.88 26.13 8.19
C ASP A 407 -14.25 26.94 6.94
N GLU A 408 -15.48 26.75 6.47
CA GLU A 408 -16.02 27.50 5.33
C GLU A 408 -16.17 29.02 5.64
N GLY A 409 -16.21 29.41 6.93
CA GLY A 409 -16.36 30.79 7.38
C GLY A 409 -15.05 31.55 7.53
N SER A 410 -13.89 30.90 7.46
CA SER A 410 -12.59 31.56 7.55
C SER A 410 -12.41 32.64 6.47
N LEU A 411 -11.87 33.79 6.88
CA LEU A 411 -11.58 34.91 5.96
C LEU A 411 -10.36 34.59 5.10
N HIS A 412 -9.40 33.84 5.65
CA HIS A 412 -8.14 33.51 4.97
C HIS A 412 -8.07 32.00 4.69
N LYS A 413 -8.74 31.56 3.61
CA LYS A 413 -8.67 30.17 3.14
C LYS A 413 -7.38 29.94 2.36
N VAL A 414 -6.29 29.72 3.07
CA VAL A 414 -4.98 29.46 2.45
C VAL A 414 -4.89 28.10 1.76
N ILE A 415 -5.82 27.21 2.09
CA ILE A 415 -6.11 25.92 1.42
C ILE A 415 -7.57 25.95 1.00
N ASP A 416 -7.85 25.68 -0.26
CA ASP A 416 -9.21 25.72 -0.82
C ASP A 416 -9.39 24.65 -1.91
N PHE A 417 -10.60 24.55 -2.48
CA PHE A 417 -10.88 23.65 -3.59
C PHE A 417 -9.96 23.87 -4.78
N MET A 418 -9.66 22.79 -5.49
CA MET A 418 -9.06 22.91 -6.83
C MET A 418 -9.98 23.76 -7.73
N PRO A 419 -9.42 24.54 -8.67
CA PRO A 419 -10.20 25.49 -9.51
C PRO A 419 -11.37 24.85 -10.26
N ASP A 420 -11.29 23.57 -10.59
CA ASP A 420 -12.27 22.81 -11.38
C ASP A 420 -13.21 21.96 -10.51
N GLN A 421 -13.20 22.11 -9.17
CA GLN A 421 -14.03 21.35 -8.23
C GLN A 421 -15.00 22.24 -7.44
N ASN A 422 -16.15 21.67 -7.08
CA ASN A 422 -17.13 22.32 -6.21
C ASN A 422 -17.75 21.33 -5.22
N ALA A 423 -18.45 21.84 -4.20
CA ALA A 423 -19.05 21.05 -3.11
C ALA A 423 -20.18 20.08 -3.55
N GLN A 424 -20.67 20.19 -4.77
CA GLN A 424 -21.82 19.40 -5.29
C GLN A 424 -21.40 18.11 -6.02
N ILE A 425 -20.09 17.85 -6.16
CA ILE A 425 -19.59 16.65 -6.83
C ILE A 425 -19.64 15.43 -5.88
N ASN A 426 -19.95 14.25 -6.41
CA ASN A 426 -19.95 13.00 -5.66
C ASN A 426 -18.61 12.79 -4.92
N LYS A 427 -18.66 12.33 -3.66
CA LYS A 427 -17.45 12.17 -2.84
C LYS A 427 -16.49 11.08 -3.33
N GLY A 428 -16.97 10.06 -4.07
CA GLY A 428 -16.13 9.01 -4.63
C GLY A 428 -15.69 9.33 -6.07
N GLY A 429 -14.41 9.08 -6.39
CA GLY A 429 -13.87 9.19 -7.75
C GLY A 429 -13.69 10.63 -8.29
N THR A 430 -13.76 11.65 -7.42
CA THR A 430 -13.68 13.08 -7.83
C THR A 430 -12.46 13.80 -7.28
N LEU A 431 -11.53 13.06 -6.70
CA LEU A 431 -10.24 13.56 -6.23
C LEU A 431 -9.26 13.71 -7.40
N ARG A 432 -8.21 14.49 -7.20
CA ARG A 432 -7.01 14.39 -8.03
C ARG A 432 -6.29 13.11 -7.64
N LEU A 433 -6.35 12.11 -8.53
CA LEU A 433 -5.92 10.73 -8.28
C LEU A 433 -4.84 10.30 -9.27
N GLY A 434 -3.83 9.59 -8.76
CA GLY A 434 -2.76 9.01 -9.57
C GLY A 434 -1.57 9.95 -9.76
N ALA A 435 -0.70 9.58 -10.69
CA ALA A 435 0.55 10.27 -10.92
C ALA A 435 0.38 11.55 -11.73
N TYR A 436 0.99 12.62 -11.25
CA TYR A 436 1.07 13.91 -11.94
C TYR A 436 2.49 14.45 -11.91
N PRO A 437 2.89 15.17 -12.97
CA PRO A 437 4.21 15.79 -13.02
C PRO A 437 4.30 17.01 -12.10
N CYS A 438 5.48 17.19 -11.49
CA CYS A 438 5.85 18.34 -10.69
C CYS A 438 7.21 18.88 -11.12
N CYS A 439 7.30 20.18 -11.43
CA CYS A 439 8.55 20.88 -11.72
C CYS A 439 9.17 21.38 -10.42
N ILE A 440 10.38 20.96 -10.12
CA ILE A 440 11.14 21.34 -8.92
C ILE A 440 11.94 22.61 -9.19
N LYS A 441 11.89 23.55 -8.24
CA LYS A 441 12.67 24.77 -8.27
C LYS A 441 14.14 24.46 -7.91
N PRO A 442 15.13 25.01 -8.67
CA PRO A 442 16.55 24.84 -8.34
C PRO A 442 16.92 25.52 -7.01
N ASP A 443 18.02 25.07 -6.42
CA ASP A 443 18.56 25.56 -5.14
C ASP A 443 17.59 25.38 -3.95
N THR A 444 16.82 24.27 -3.95
CA THR A 444 15.86 23.93 -2.90
C THR A 444 16.20 22.60 -2.21
N GLN A 445 15.65 22.37 -1.00
CA GLN A 445 15.77 21.09 -0.31
C GLN A 445 15.14 19.96 -1.16
N MET A 446 14.08 20.28 -1.89
CA MET A 446 13.44 19.36 -2.83
C MET A 446 14.39 18.91 -3.93
N GLU A 447 15.09 19.83 -4.59
CA GLU A 447 16.08 19.49 -5.61
C GLU A 447 17.22 18.65 -5.01
N ALA A 448 17.70 19.02 -3.82
CA ALA A 448 18.73 18.25 -3.12
C ALA A 448 18.31 16.81 -2.82
N CYS A 449 17.01 16.57 -2.53
CA CYS A 449 16.48 15.22 -2.31
C CYS A 449 16.37 14.40 -3.60
N TYR A 450 15.74 14.97 -4.64
CA TYR A 450 15.42 14.21 -5.86
C TYR A 450 16.55 14.19 -6.89
N GLY A 451 17.38 15.22 -6.93
CA GLY A 451 18.44 15.37 -7.95
C GLY A 451 17.87 15.51 -9.37
N ALA A 452 16.63 15.98 -9.52
CA ALA A 452 15.92 16.10 -10.79
C ALA A 452 15.07 17.36 -10.82
N ALA A 453 14.94 17.97 -12.00
CA ALA A 453 14.14 19.19 -12.20
C ALA A 453 12.64 18.89 -12.39
N GLU A 454 12.29 17.67 -12.76
CA GLU A 454 10.90 17.21 -12.96
C GLU A 454 10.73 15.83 -12.36
N ILE A 455 9.64 15.64 -11.63
CA ILE A 455 9.26 14.37 -11.00
C ILE A 455 7.81 14.06 -11.31
N SER A 456 7.39 12.83 -11.07
CA SER A 456 6.00 12.41 -11.16
C SER A 456 5.63 11.65 -9.89
N GLU A 457 4.58 12.11 -9.19
CA GLU A 457 4.17 11.57 -7.90
C GLU A 457 2.67 11.34 -7.83
N ARG A 458 2.23 10.39 -6.98
CA ARG A 458 0.81 10.00 -6.86
C ARG A 458 0.06 10.90 -5.90
N HIS A 459 -1.11 11.34 -6.33
CA HIS A 459 -2.00 12.25 -5.60
C HIS A 459 -3.27 11.55 -5.12
N ARG A 460 -3.82 12.06 -4.01
CA ARG A 460 -5.14 11.71 -3.50
C ARG A 460 -5.70 12.85 -2.67
N HIS A 461 -6.13 13.95 -3.33
CA HIS A 461 -6.65 15.12 -2.63
C HIS A 461 -7.69 15.90 -3.44
N ARG A 462 -8.48 16.73 -2.76
CA ARG A 462 -9.48 17.63 -3.34
C ARG A 462 -9.14 19.08 -3.08
N TYR A 463 -8.56 19.38 -1.93
CA TYR A 463 -8.13 20.71 -1.52
C TYR A 463 -6.65 20.87 -1.79
N GLU A 464 -6.25 22.11 -2.08
CA GLU A 464 -4.87 22.44 -2.39
C GLU A 464 -4.52 23.85 -1.96
N PHE A 465 -3.27 24.23 -2.11
CA PHE A 465 -2.75 25.57 -1.82
C PHE A 465 -3.51 26.63 -2.62
N ASN A 466 -4.05 27.66 -1.94
CA ASN A 466 -4.76 28.76 -2.58
C ASN A 466 -3.77 29.80 -3.13
N ASN A 467 -3.79 29.97 -4.45
CA ASN A 467 -2.87 30.84 -5.17
C ASN A 467 -2.94 32.33 -4.77
N ASP A 468 -4.05 32.80 -4.22
CA ASP A 468 -4.21 34.18 -3.76
C ASP A 468 -3.25 34.53 -2.61
N TYR A 469 -2.72 33.53 -1.92
CA TYR A 469 -1.78 33.68 -0.81
C TYR A 469 -0.31 33.45 -1.20
N ARG A 470 0.01 33.17 -2.47
CA ARG A 470 1.40 32.91 -2.91
C ARG A 470 2.34 34.03 -2.53
N GLU A 471 1.97 35.28 -2.86
CA GLU A 471 2.82 36.41 -2.69
C GLU A 471 3.13 36.68 -1.21
N ILE A 472 2.11 36.71 -0.36
CA ILE A 472 2.30 36.98 1.08
C ILE A 472 3.13 35.89 1.76
N LEU A 473 2.88 34.62 1.47
CA LEU A 473 3.64 33.51 2.07
C LEU A 473 5.11 33.52 1.63
N GLN A 474 5.39 33.78 0.34
CA GLN A 474 6.76 33.89 -0.17
C GLN A 474 7.51 35.12 0.38
N GLN A 475 6.85 36.26 0.54
CA GLN A 475 7.47 37.45 1.15
C GLN A 475 7.91 37.20 2.59
N HIS A 476 7.28 36.26 3.29
CA HIS A 476 7.62 35.88 4.66
C HIS A 476 8.57 34.69 4.75
N GLY A 477 9.09 34.18 3.62
CA GLY A 477 10.13 33.17 3.59
C GLY A 477 9.67 31.72 3.27
N LEU A 478 8.36 31.48 3.03
CA LEU A 478 7.94 30.16 2.53
C LEU A 478 8.39 29.99 1.07
N VAL A 479 9.07 28.92 0.77
CA VAL A 479 9.51 28.61 -0.60
C VAL A 479 8.53 27.63 -1.24
N LEU A 480 7.96 28.00 -2.39
CA LEU A 480 7.19 27.10 -3.23
C LEU A 480 8.19 26.34 -4.11
N SER A 481 8.62 25.17 -3.63
CA SER A 481 9.75 24.43 -4.18
C SER A 481 9.37 23.47 -5.30
N GLY A 482 8.06 23.24 -5.51
CA GLY A 482 7.53 22.43 -6.61
C GLY A 482 6.16 22.92 -7.06
N VAL A 483 5.95 22.93 -8.37
CA VAL A 483 4.69 23.36 -8.98
C VAL A 483 4.32 22.45 -10.16
N SER A 484 3.03 22.41 -10.51
CA SER A 484 2.59 21.76 -11.76
C SER A 484 3.26 22.41 -12.97
N PRO A 485 3.41 21.69 -14.11
CA PRO A 485 4.09 22.22 -15.31
C PRO A 485 3.50 23.53 -15.86
N ASP A 486 2.21 23.77 -15.67
CA ASP A 486 1.54 25.01 -16.00
C ASP A 486 1.66 26.10 -14.92
N GLY A 487 2.33 25.80 -13.81
CA GLY A 487 2.56 26.69 -12.67
C GLY A 487 1.34 27.01 -11.83
N ARG A 488 0.16 26.42 -12.12
CA ARG A 488 -1.09 26.75 -11.42
C ARG A 488 -1.21 26.12 -10.04
N ILE A 489 -0.68 24.90 -9.86
CA ILE A 489 -0.81 24.14 -8.61
C ILE A 489 0.52 24.14 -7.88
N VAL A 490 0.49 24.45 -6.59
CA VAL A 490 1.65 24.31 -5.69
C VAL A 490 1.67 22.88 -5.14
N GLU A 491 2.68 22.15 -5.54
CA GLU A 491 2.85 20.73 -5.17
C GLU A 491 3.69 20.55 -3.91
N THR A 492 4.64 21.47 -3.68
CA THR A 492 5.54 21.36 -2.54
C THR A 492 5.90 22.73 -1.98
N VAL A 493 6.09 22.75 -0.66
CA VAL A 493 6.55 23.95 0.09
C VAL A 493 7.71 23.56 1.01
N GLU A 494 8.60 24.52 1.29
CA GLU A 494 9.68 24.32 2.25
C GLU A 494 10.01 25.60 3.02
N VAL A 495 10.57 25.44 4.22
CA VAL A 495 11.12 26.51 5.06
C VAL A 495 12.64 26.38 5.05
N PRO A 496 13.37 27.20 4.28
CA PRO A 496 14.81 27.02 4.05
C PRO A 496 15.68 27.29 5.28
N GLU A 497 15.17 27.99 6.29
CA GLU A 497 15.91 28.24 7.53
C GLU A 497 16.02 26.99 8.42
N ASN A 498 15.20 25.97 8.17
CA ASN A 498 15.27 24.69 8.88
C ASN A 498 16.17 23.69 8.13
N ASP A 499 16.88 22.84 8.87
CA ASP A 499 17.76 21.79 8.33
C ASP A 499 17.01 20.85 7.34
N PHE A 500 15.74 20.57 7.64
CA PHE A 500 14.82 19.83 6.77
C PHE A 500 13.38 20.16 7.16
N TYR A 501 12.66 20.91 6.33
CA TYR A 501 11.24 21.21 6.55
C TYR A 501 10.52 21.27 5.21
N ILE A 502 9.88 20.16 4.83
CA ILE A 502 9.24 20.00 3.52
C ILE A 502 7.79 19.55 3.71
N GLY A 503 6.88 20.19 2.97
CA GLY A 503 5.51 19.77 2.79
C GLY A 503 5.25 19.41 1.33
N VAL A 504 4.57 18.27 1.07
CA VAL A 504 4.20 17.83 -0.27
C VAL A 504 2.73 17.48 -0.35
N GLN A 505 2.07 17.88 -1.46
CA GLN A 505 0.63 17.64 -1.65
C GLN A 505 0.35 16.21 -2.09
N TYR A 506 1.30 15.56 -2.73
CA TYR A 506 1.24 14.17 -3.17
C TYR A 506 1.62 13.18 -2.04
N HIS A 507 1.57 11.89 -2.36
CA HIS A 507 1.81 10.76 -1.46
C HIS A 507 3.10 10.00 -1.83
N PRO A 508 4.29 10.45 -1.39
CA PRO A 508 5.57 9.84 -1.77
C PRO A 508 5.74 8.43 -1.21
N GLU A 509 5.00 8.07 -0.15
CA GLU A 509 5.02 6.74 0.45
C GLU A 509 4.64 5.63 -0.53
N PHE A 510 3.79 5.91 -1.51
CA PHE A 510 3.35 4.90 -2.48
C PHE A 510 4.45 4.50 -3.47
N LYS A 511 5.47 5.34 -3.66
CA LYS A 511 6.60 5.04 -4.56
C LYS A 511 7.85 4.51 -3.85
N SER A 512 7.82 4.36 -2.53
CA SER A 512 8.94 3.80 -1.78
C SER A 512 9.01 2.28 -1.91
N ARG A 513 10.20 1.75 -2.14
CA ARG A 513 10.51 0.32 -2.24
C ARG A 513 11.62 -0.04 -1.26
N PRO A 514 11.71 -1.28 -0.76
CA PRO A 514 12.76 -1.68 0.18
C PRO A 514 14.17 -1.60 -0.40
N ASN A 515 14.31 -1.81 -1.72
CA ASN A 515 15.56 -1.70 -2.49
C ASN A 515 15.75 -0.30 -3.11
N LYS A 516 14.73 0.56 -3.10
CA LYS A 516 14.75 1.91 -3.66
C LYS A 516 13.90 2.85 -2.79
N ALA A 517 14.44 3.21 -1.63
CA ALA A 517 13.75 4.11 -0.71
C ALA A 517 13.48 5.47 -1.36
N HIS A 518 12.31 6.05 -1.07
CA HIS A 518 11.91 7.31 -1.66
C HIS A 518 12.77 8.49 -1.15
N PRO A 519 13.19 9.44 -2.00
CA PRO A 519 14.13 10.53 -1.67
C PRO A 519 13.73 11.38 -0.48
N LEU A 520 12.46 11.73 -0.34
CA LEU A 520 11.98 12.57 0.78
C LEU A 520 12.08 11.86 2.12
N PHE A 521 11.82 10.56 2.16
CA PHE A 521 12.00 9.79 3.38
C PHE A 521 13.47 9.59 3.73
N THR A 522 14.34 9.41 2.72
CA THR A 522 15.78 9.37 2.95
C THR A 522 16.31 10.71 3.44
N GLY A 523 15.82 11.84 2.91
CA GLY A 523 16.15 13.19 3.37
C GLY A 523 15.74 13.41 4.84
N LEU A 524 14.49 13.06 5.19
CA LEU A 524 13.99 13.15 6.57
C LEU A 524 14.84 12.32 7.54
N ILE A 525 15.14 11.06 7.21
CA ILE A 525 15.91 10.17 8.07
C ILE A 525 17.36 10.66 8.19
N ALA A 526 17.99 11.15 7.11
CA ALA A 526 19.32 11.73 7.18
C ALA A 526 19.39 12.93 8.14
N ALA A 527 18.44 13.86 8.01
CA ALA A 527 18.37 15.04 8.88
C ALA A 527 18.09 14.66 10.35
N ALA A 528 17.19 13.69 10.58
CA ALA A 528 16.88 13.19 11.91
C ALA A 528 18.07 12.48 12.56
N LEU A 529 18.84 11.69 11.82
CA LEU A 529 20.08 11.08 12.31
C LEU A 529 21.14 12.13 12.65
N ASN A 530 21.30 13.15 11.82
CA ASN A 530 22.23 14.25 12.12
C ASN A 530 21.82 15.02 13.39
N ARG A 531 20.51 15.19 13.64
CA ARG A 531 20.01 15.78 14.88
C ARG A 531 20.27 14.89 16.08
N ALA A 532 19.99 13.59 15.99
CA ALA A 532 20.23 12.64 17.05
C ALA A 532 21.72 12.55 17.48
N GLU A 533 22.65 12.78 16.55
CA GLU A 533 24.09 12.79 16.82
C GLU A 533 24.58 14.09 17.45
N ARG A 534 23.83 15.19 17.31
CA ARG A 534 24.15 16.50 17.93
C ARG A 534 23.64 16.60 19.37
N ASN A 535 22.59 15.86 19.71
CA ASN A 535 21.96 15.81 21.05
C ASN A 535 22.57 14.70 21.93
#